data_18255cdb1900dc7b07776232eadde880
#
_entry.id   18255cdb1900dc7b07776232eadde880
#
_cell.length_a   1.000
_cell.length_b   1.000
_cell.length_c   1.000
_cell.angle_alpha   90.00
_cell.angle_beta   90.00
_cell.angle_gamma   90.00
#
_symmetry.space_group_name_H-M   'P 1'
#
loop_
_entity.id
_entity.type
_entity.pdbx_description
1 polymer ?
#
loop_
_entity_poly.entity_id
_entity_poly.type
_entity_poly.pdbx_seq_one_letter_code
_entity_poly.pdbx_strand_id
1 'polypeptide(L)'
;MRPRKGVTAGLLAVMLLVGGTIAFAQKEGAKEPDPYQKLGLSTEQRSKLDKVTDERKTVMTASQQKIVGIRQKLVSMLFDKKAKDQEIDKLTDQLATADREALVAQIKFHKAMRQILTQEQLAALNKGAK
;
A
#
# COMPACT_ATOMS: atom_id res chain seq x y z
N MET A 1 -6.45 47.55 19.77
CA MET A 1 -6.70 46.56 18.70
C MET A 1 -5.96 45.30 18.99
N ARG A 2 -6.67 44.23 19.17
CA ARG A 2 -6.07 42.93 19.46
C ARG A 2 -6.06 42.10 18.18
N PRO A 3 -4.92 41.54 17.77
CA PRO A 3 -4.90 40.64 16.62
C PRO A 3 -5.73 39.40 16.96
N ARG A 4 -6.67 39.08 16.12
CA ARG A 4 -7.39 37.83 16.20
C ARG A 4 -6.43 36.71 15.88
N LYS A 5 -5.96 36.07 16.94
CA LYS A 5 -5.24 34.82 16.83
C LYS A 5 -6.27 33.72 16.57
N GLY A 6 -6.17 33.12 15.48
CA GLY A 6 -6.50 31.80 15.41
C GLY A 6 -7.53 31.39 14.50
N VAL A 7 -7.49 30.57 13.91
CA VAL A 7 -8.16 29.47 13.26
C VAL A 7 -7.22 28.85 12.21
N THR A 8 -6.13 28.33 12.67
CA THR A 8 -5.24 27.56 11.78
C THR A 8 -4.83 26.21 12.37
N ALA A 9 -5.31 25.88 13.56
CA ALA A 9 -4.93 24.59 14.18
C ALA A 9 -5.78 23.40 13.74
N GLY A 10 -6.95 23.63 13.14
CA GLY A 10 -7.85 22.53 12.75
C GLY A 10 -7.58 21.89 11.40
N LEU A 11 -6.93 22.62 10.50
CA LEU A 11 -6.65 22.11 9.15
C LEU A 11 -5.41 21.20 9.07
N LEU A 12 -4.50 21.34 10.00
CA LEU A 12 -3.25 20.55 10.02
C LEU A 12 -3.46 19.09 10.45
N ALA A 13 -4.48 18.82 11.27
CA ALA A 13 -4.76 17.47 11.76
C ALA A 13 -5.37 16.55 10.68
N VAL A 14 -6.12 17.14 9.76
CA VAL A 14 -6.73 16.36 8.67
C VAL A 14 -5.71 16.01 7.57
N MET A 15 -4.71 16.87 7.37
CA MET A 15 -3.63 16.59 6.42
C MET A 15 -2.69 15.47 6.88
N LEU A 16 -2.52 15.29 8.19
CA LEU A 16 -1.67 14.22 8.73
C LEU A 16 -2.23 12.81 8.51
N LEU A 17 -3.56 12.67 8.41
CA LEU A 17 -4.20 11.39 8.11
C LEU A 17 -4.13 11.02 6.62
N VAL A 18 -4.00 12.00 5.74
CA VAL A 18 -3.87 11.79 4.30
C VAL A 18 -2.40 11.82 3.86
N GLY A 19 -1.55 12.48 4.63
CA GLY A 19 -0.14 12.71 4.28
C GLY A 19 0.83 11.62 4.68
N GLY A 20 0.39 10.58 5.42
CA GLY A 20 1.27 9.51 5.89
C GLY A 20 1.83 8.60 4.80
N THR A 21 1.42 8.79 3.57
CA THR A 21 1.81 7.89 2.48
C THR A 21 2.61 8.56 1.35
N ILE A 22 2.83 9.85 1.41
CA ILE A 22 3.50 10.57 0.30
C ILE A 22 5.01 10.76 0.55
N ALA A 23 5.52 10.30 1.69
CA ALA A 23 6.95 10.32 1.96
C ALA A 23 7.75 9.26 1.18
N PHE A 24 7.10 8.52 0.30
CA PHE A 24 7.80 7.78 -0.74
C PHE A 24 8.15 8.71 -1.89
N ALA A 25 8.97 9.70 -1.60
CA ALA A 25 9.74 10.34 -2.64
C ALA A 25 10.54 9.22 -3.30
N GLN A 26 10.08 8.79 -4.44
CA GLN A 26 10.85 7.93 -5.31
C GLN A 26 12.15 8.68 -5.60
N LYS A 27 13.23 8.27 -4.98
CA LYS A 27 14.55 8.62 -5.46
C LYS A 27 14.70 7.90 -6.79
N GLU A 28 14.40 8.59 -7.86
CA GLU A 28 14.70 8.11 -9.19
C GLU A 28 16.16 7.68 -9.25
N GLY A 29 16.41 6.42 -9.59
CA GLY A 29 17.74 5.87 -9.83
C GLY A 29 18.36 5.04 -8.72
N ALA A 30 17.82 4.95 -7.51
CA ALA A 30 18.28 3.97 -6.54
C ALA A 30 17.54 2.65 -6.78
N LYS A 31 18.23 1.66 -7.34
CA LYS A 31 17.76 0.27 -7.28
C LYS A 31 17.67 -0.12 -5.82
N GLU A 32 16.46 -0.42 -5.35
CA GLU A 32 16.30 -1.01 -4.04
C GLU A 32 17.17 -2.27 -3.96
N PRO A 33 17.91 -2.46 -2.84
CA PRO A 33 18.69 -3.67 -2.69
C PRO A 33 17.76 -4.88 -2.78
N ASP A 34 18.15 -5.85 -3.59
CA ASP A 34 17.40 -7.09 -3.75
C ASP A 34 17.37 -7.85 -2.41
N PRO A 35 16.20 -7.94 -1.76
CA PRO A 35 16.10 -8.58 -0.45
C PRO A 35 16.42 -10.07 -0.49
N TYR A 36 16.44 -10.65 -1.68
CA TYR A 36 16.67 -12.08 -1.88
C TYR A 36 18.12 -12.43 -2.26
N GLN A 37 18.96 -11.42 -2.43
CA GLN A 37 20.36 -11.60 -2.90
C GLN A 37 21.18 -12.52 -1.98
N LYS A 38 20.89 -12.49 -0.68
CA LYS A 38 21.64 -13.27 0.33
C LYS A 38 21.10 -14.69 0.55
N LEU A 39 20.04 -15.09 -0.15
CA LEU A 39 19.37 -16.37 0.09
C LEU A 39 19.98 -17.55 -0.66
N GLY A 40 20.91 -17.32 -1.59
CA GLY A 40 21.49 -18.39 -2.39
C GLY A 40 20.46 -19.10 -3.26
N LEU A 41 19.59 -18.37 -3.94
CA LEU A 41 18.53 -18.93 -4.77
C LEU A 41 19.09 -19.66 -5.99
N SER A 42 18.52 -20.82 -6.32
CA SER A 42 18.76 -21.45 -7.62
C SER A 42 18.17 -20.59 -8.76
N THR A 43 18.64 -20.81 -9.98
CA THR A 43 18.11 -20.12 -11.17
C THR A 43 16.60 -20.33 -11.33
N GLU A 44 16.13 -21.57 -11.06
CA GLU A 44 14.71 -21.89 -11.11
C GLU A 44 13.90 -21.16 -10.01
N GLN A 45 14.40 -21.16 -8.76
CA GLN A 45 13.78 -20.41 -7.67
C GLN A 45 13.71 -18.93 -7.99
N ARG A 46 14.77 -18.37 -8.54
CA ARG A 46 14.83 -16.96 -8.91
C ARG A 46 13.78 -16.62 -9.97
N SER A 47 13.68 -17.39 -11.03
CA SER A 47 12.70 -17.17 -12.09
C SER A 47 11.25 -17.24 -11.57
N LYS A 48 10.94 -18.22 -10.74
CA LYS A 48 9.61 -18.35 -10.10
C LYS A 48 9.31 -17.18 -9.17
N LEU A 49 10.29 -16.75 -8.38
CA LEU A 49 10.14 -15.65 -7.44
C LEU A 49 9.94 -14.32 -8.16
N ASP A 50 10.70 -14.05 -9.22
CA ASP A 50 10.57 -12.84 -10.02
C ASP A 50 9.16 -12.75 -10.62
N LYS A 51 8.63 -13.85 -11.16
CA LYS A 51 7.26 -13.90 -11.69
C LYS A 51 6.21 -13.55 -10.64
N VAL A 52 6.23 -14.18 -9.46
CA VAL A 52 5.23 -13.90 -8.41
C VAL A 52 5.40 -12.52 -7.79
N THR A 53 6.62 -11.98 -7.80
CA THR A 53 6.92 -10.61 -7.37
C THR A 53 6.30 -9.60 -8.33
N ASP A 54 6.45 -9.81 -9.63
CA ASP A 54 5.86 -8.94 -10.66
C ASP A 54 4.33 -8.98 -10.64
N GLU A 55 3.75 -10.18 -10.49
CA GLU A 55 2.30 -10.35 -10.33
C GLU A 55 1.78 -9.57 -9.12
N ARG A 56 2.44 -9.72 -7.97
CA ARG A 56 2.10 -8.97 -6.77
C ARG A 56 2.21 -7.47 -6.98
N LYS A 57 3.31 -7.01 -7.55
CA LYS A 57 3.56 -5.59 -7.83
C LYS A 57 2.46 -4.98 -8.69
N THR A 58 2.05 -5.68 -9.74
CA THR A 58 0.97 -5.24 -10.64
C THR A 58 -0.34 -5.06 -9.89
N VAL A 59 -0.76 -6.07 -9.11
CA VAL A 59 -2.01 -6.01 -8.34
C VAL A 59 -1.95 -4.94 -7.26
N MET A 60 -0.84 -4.86 -6.52
CA MET A 60 -0.67 -3.86 -5.46
C MET A 60 -0.71 -2.43 -5.99
N THR A 61 -0.07 -2.18 -7.12
CA THR A 61 -0.09 -0.85 -7.77
C THR A 61 -1.50 -0.47 -8.20
N ALA A 62 -2.22 -1.38 -8.86
CA ALA A 62 -3.59 -1.15 -9.28
C ALA A 62 -4.54 -0.91 -8.09
N SER A 63 -4.42 -1.72 -7.04
CA SER A 63 -5.21 -1.56 -5.81
C SER A 63 -4.90 -0.24 -5.12
N GLN A 64 -3.63 0.15 -5.04
CA GLN A 64 -3.22 1.41 -4.44
C GLN A 64 -3.80 2.62 -5.17
N GLN A 65 -3.80 2.61 -6.49
CA GLN A 65 -4.40 3.67 -7.31
C GLN A 65 -5.90 3.78 -7.07
N LYS A 66 -6.62 2.65 -7.00
CA LYS A 66 -8.04 2.61 -6.64
C LYS A 66 -8.28 3.19 -5.25
N ILE A 67 -7.53 2.76 -4.26
CA ILE A 67 -7.64 3.20 -2.86
C ILE A 67 -7.46 4.71 -2.76
N VAL A 68 -6.41 5.25 -3.36
CA VAL A 68 -6.15 6.70 -3.36
C VAL A 68 -7.31 7.47 -4.01
N GLY A 69 -7.76 7.03 -5.18
CA GLY A 69 -8.87 7.67 -5.89
C GLY A 69 -10.18 7.65 -5.09
N ILE A 70 -10.52 6.52 -4.47
CA ILE A 70 -11.73 6.39 -3.64
C ILE A 70 -11.63 7.26 -2.39
N ARG A 71 -10.48 7.28 -1.70
CA ARG A 71 -10.27 8.11 -0.52
C ARG A 71 -10.41 9.60 -0.83
N GLN A 72 -9.86 10.07 -1.96
CA GLN A 72 -10.02 11.45 -2.40
C GLN A 72 -11.49 11.82 -2.61
N LYS A 73 -12.24 10.94 -3.27
CA LYS A 73 -13.69 11.14 -3.46
C LYS A 73 -14.44 11.16 -2.13
N LEU A 74 -14.15 10.22 -1.24
CA LEU A 74 -14.76 10.17 0.09
C LEU A 74 -14.52 11.45 0.88
N VAL A 75 -13.28 11.92 0.93
CA VAL A 75 -12.94 13.17 1.62
C VAL A 75 -13.73 14.33 1.04
N SER A 76 -13.78 14.47 -0.28
CA SER A 76 -14.57 15.50 -0.95
C SER A 76 -16.05 15.45 -0.59
N MET A 77 -16.64 14.26 -0.56
CA MET A 77 -18.06 14.08 -0.25
C MET A 77 -18.39 14.31 1.23
N LEU A 78 -17.50 13.96 2.14
CA LEU A 78 -17.69 14.17 3.57
C LEU A 78 -17.74 15.66 3.96
N PHE A 79 -17.17 16.54 3.15
CA PHE A 79 -17.23 17.99 3.34
C PHE A 79 -18.29 18.67 2.49
N ASP A 80 -19.07 17.93 1.72
CA ASP A 80 -20.15 18.47 0.88
C ASP A 80 -21.52 18.13 1.50
N LYS A 81 -22.26 19.15 1.94
CA LYS A 81 -23.61 18.96 2.51
C LYS A 81 -24.61 18.40 1.50
N LYS A 82 -24.34 18.48 0.20
CA LYS A 82 -25.20 17.94 -0.85
C LYS A 82 -24.94 16.48 -1.17
N ALA A 83 -23.82 15.94 -0.67
CA ALA A 83 -23.49 14.54 -0.90
C ALA A 83 -24.53 13.63 -0.23
N LYS A 84 -24.89 12.57 -0.93
CA LYS A 84 -25.84 11.58 -0.43
C LYS A 84 -25.13 10.50 0.35
N ASP A 85 -25.66 10.15 1.52
CA ASP A 85 -25.11 9.09 2.37
C ASP A 85 -24.98 7.77 1.61
N GLN A 86 -25.93 7.44 0.74
CA GLN A 86 -25.90 6.24 -0.09
C GLN A 86 -24.67 6.19 -1.01
N GLU A 87 -24.23 7.33 -1.55
CA GLU A 87 -23.04 7.41 -2.40
C GLU A 87 -21.77 7.25 -1.56
N ILE A 88 -21.76 7.81 -0.35
CA ILE A 88 -20.68 7.64 0.62
C ILE A 88 -20.54 6.17 1.01
N ASP A 89 -21.64 5.50 1.33
CA ASP A 89 -21.66 4.08 1.68
C ASP A 89 -21.14 3.20 0.54
N LYS A 90 -21.55 3.49 -0.68
CA LYS A 90 -21.07 2.78 -1.88
C LYS A 90 -19.55 2.93 -2.08
N LEU A 91 -19.01 4.13 -1.89
CA LEU A 91 -17.56 4.35 -1.95
C LEU A 91 -16.82 3.66 -0.81
N THR A 92 -17.42 3.60 0.38
CA THR A 92 -16.86 2.87 1.51
C THR A 92 -16.76 1.38 1.23
N ASP A 93 -17.79 0.77 0.62
CA ASP A 93 -17.75 -0.62 0.19
C ASP A 93 -16.70 -0.88 -0.90
N GLN A 94 -16.57 0.04 -1.85
CA GLN A 94 -15.53 -0.04 -2.87
C GLN A 94 -14.12 0.04 -2.26
N LEU A 95 -13.92 0.87 -1.25
CA LEU A 95 -12.65 0.97 -0.53
C LEU A 95 -12.33 -0.33 0.20
N ALA A 96 -13.28 -0.90 0.92
CA ALA A 96 -13.13 -2.17 1.62
C ALA A 96 -12.79 -3.31 0.64
N THR A 97 -13.40 -3.32 -0.53
CA THR A 97 -13.10 -4.30 -1.58
C THR A 97 -11.67 -4.14 -2.12
N ALA A 98 -11.23 -2.92 -2.39
CA ALA A 98 -9.88 -2.65 -2.87
C ALA A 98 -8.80 -2.99 -1.81
N ASP A 99 -9.05 -2.69 -0.55
CA ASP A 99 -8.17 -3.09 0.56
C ASP A 99 -8.07 -4.62 0.69
N ARG A 100 -9.19 -5.31 0.53
CA ARG A 100 -9.22 -6.78 0.52
C ARG A 100 -8.46 -7.37 -0.66
N GLU A 101 -8.61 -6.83 -1.85
CA GLU A 101 -7.86 -7.27 -3.04
C GLU A 101 -6.34 -7.17 -2.81
N ALA A 102 -5.88 -6.07 -2.24
CA ALA A 102 -4.48 -5.87 -1.90
C ALA A 102 -3.98 -6.89 -0.86
N LEU A 103 -4.77 -7.14 0.19
CA LEU A 103 -4.44 -8.12 1.21
C LEU A 103 -4.38 -9.54 0.63
N VAL A 104 -5.34 -9.91 -0.20
CA VAL A 104 -5.36 -11.24 -0.85
C VAL A 104 -4.15 -11.43 -1.76
N ALA A 105 -3.76 -10.40 -2.51
CA ALA A 105 -2.56 -10.44 -3.34
C ALA A 105 -1.29 -10.65 -2.51
N GLN A 106 -1.19 -9.98 -1.36
CA GLN A 106 -0.06 -10.13 -0.44
C GLN A 106 0.01 -11.56 0.15
N ILE A 107 -1.12 -12.10 0.57
CA ILE A 107 -1.20 -13.47 1.10
C ILE A 107 -0.86 -14.50 0.01
N LYS A 108 -1.38 -14.32 -1.20
CA LYS A 108 -1.06 -15.18 -2.35
C LYS A 108 0.44 -15.21 -2.63
N PHE A 109 1.08 -14.06 -2.59
CA PHE A 109 2.53 -13.94 -2.74
C PHE A 109 3.29 -14.73 -1.67
N HIS A 110 2.94 -14.59 -0.39
CA HIS A 110 3.57 -15.33 0.69
C HIS A 110 3.35 -16.85 0.60
N LYS A 111 2.17 -17.27 0.17
CA LYS A 111 1.90 -18.69 -0.10
C LYS A 111 2.80 -19.23 -1.22
N ALA A 112 2.99 -18.46 -2.28
CA ALA A 112 3.88 -18.83 -3.38
C ALA A 112 5.34 -18.90 -2.91
N MET A 113 5.79 -17.94 -2.12
CA MET A 113 7.13 -17.96 -1.53
C MET A 113 7.38 -19.22 -0.70
N ARG A 114 6.41 -19.67 0.09
CA ARG A 114 6.51 -20.92 0.88
C ARG A 114 6.70 -22.16 0.01
N GLN A 115 6.23 -22.14 -1.23
CA GLN A 115 6.39 -23.23 -2.18
C GLN A 115 7.72 -23.16 -2.94
N ILE A 116 8.24 -21.96 -3.17
CA ILE A 116 9.45 -21.72 -3.94
C ILE A 116 10.71 -21.88 -3.07
N LEU A 117 10.66 -21.35 -1.85
CA LEU A 117 11.82 -21.27 -0.95
C LEU A 117 11.89 -22.46 0.01
N THR A 118 13.10 -22.80 0.43
CA THR A 118 13.32 -23.78 1.51
C THR A 118 12.97 -23.16 2.87
N GLN A 119 12.81 -24.01 3.88
CA GLN A 119 12.53 -23.55 5.25
C GLN A 119 13.67 -22.67 5.79
N GLU A 120 14.91 -22.96 5.48
CA GLU A 120 16.07 -22.16 5.89
C GLU A 120 16.07 -20.79 5.21
N GLN A 121 15.72 -20.74 3.92
CA GLN A 121 15.58 -19.47 3.17
C GLN A 121 14.45 -18.62 3.73
N LEU A 122 13.30 -19.21 4.07
CA LEU A 122 12.18 -18.52 4.72
C LEU A 122 12.57 -17.97 6.09
N ALA A 123 13.29 -18.76 6.88
CA ALA A 123 13.78 -18.33 8.19
C ALA A 123 14.77 -17.16 8.08
N ALA A 124 15.65 -17.18 7.08
CA ALA A 124 16.58 -16.09 6.80
C ALA A 124 15.86 -14.79 6.44
N LEU A 125 14.81 -14.85 5.63
CA LEU A 125 13.96 -13.69 5.32
C LEU A 125 13.28 -13.12 6.55
N ASN A 126 12.74 -13.97 7.41
CA ASN A 126 12.06 -13.53 8.62
C ASN A 126 13.01 -12.83 9.61
N LYS A 127 14.25 -13.27 9.69
CA LYS A 127 15.29 -12.60 10.50
C LYS A 127 15.69 -11.24 9.94
N GLY A 128 15.75 -11.10 8.62
CA GLY A 128 16.07 -9.85 7.96
C GLY A 128 14.96 -8.80 8.03
N ALA A 129 13.71 -9.22 8.33
CA ALA A 129 12.55 -8.33 8.45
C ALA A 129 12.39 -7.70 9.86
N LYS A 130 13.23 -8.10 10.81
CA LYS A 130 13.29 -7.52 12.15
C LYS A 130 14.40 -6.47 12.19
#